data_37df1b959eaffcf2f229ceff615a2d2f
#
_entry.id   37df1b959eaffcf2f229ceff615a2d2f
#
_cell.length_a   1.000
_cell.length_b   1.000
_cell.length_c   1.000
_cell.angle_alpha   90.00
_cell.angle_beta   90.00
_cell.angle_gamma   90.00
#
_symmetry.space_group_name_H-M   'P 1'
#
loop_
_entity.id
_entity.type
_entity.pdbx_description
1 polymer ?
#
loop_
_entity_poly.entity_id
_entity_poly.type
_entity_poly.pdbx_seq_one_letter_code
_entity_poly.pdbx_strand_id
1 'polypeptide(L)'
;MKKKVPSVLKEIKEKVLPQIDFATQKSISYSQLSMFNDCPKKWSLQYKEGHKQFTSTIHTVFGTAFHETLQHYLTVFYEQSGAEADRLNTSEMLEEKLREEYKKQYKSNNNQHFSEPGELREFYEDGVEIIRELSKDKTKYFGKRGWHLVGCEIPIVLTPHSKYQNVLLQGFIDVVLYHEPTNKIRIIDIKTSYNGWNKKQKSDENKQFQLIAYKKYFSEIYNIPLENIEVEFLIVKRKIFESENFVIKRVQIHKPAAGKVKLNKVTKSIEEFIEQAFDRNGFKQVEHQPKINDNCKYCPFHKTHLCSATY
;
A
#
# COMPACT_ATOMS: atom_id res chain seq x y z
N MET A 1 -26.19 22.94 -11.49
CA MET A 1 -25.74 23.41 -10.16
C MET A 1 -24.48 22.67 -9.78
N LYS A 2 -23.35 23.38 -9.52
CA LYS A 2 -22.14 22.77 -8.97
C LYS A 2 -22.49 22.22 -7.58
N LYS A 3 -22.28 20.93 -7.34
CA LYS A 3 -22.47 20.34 -6.00
C LYS A 3 -21.55 21.06 -5.02
N LYS A 4 -22.11 21.49 -3.87
CA LYS A 4 -21.30 22.07 -2.79
C LYS A 4 -20.33 21.00 -2.28
N VAL A 5 -19.04 21.27 -2.32
CA VAL A 5 -18.03 20.35 -1.80
C VAL A 5 -18.13 20.33 -0.26
N PRO A 6 -18.24 19.15 0.38
CA PRO A 6 -18.27 19.06 1.85
C PRO A 6 -17.01 19.69 2.49
N SER A 7 -17.17 20.36 3.64
CA SER A 7 -16.06 21.04 4.34
C SER A 7 -14.89 20.09 4.66
N VAL A 8 -15.19 18.89 5.12
CA VAL A 8 -14.20 17.85 5.44
C VAL A 8 -13.28 17.55 4.25
N LEU A 9 -13.83 17.48 3.04
CA LEU A 9 -13.01 17.27 1.83
C LEU A 9 -12.06 18.42 1.57
N LYS A 10 -12.52 19.65 1.78
CA LYS A 10 -11.71 20.85 1.61
C LYS A 10 -10.58 20.89 2.64
N GLU A 11 -10.91 20.64 3.90
CA GLU A 11 -9.96 20.60 5.01
C GLU A 11 -8.84 19.57 4.79
N ILE A 12 -9.18 18.36 4.29
CA ILE A 12 -8.20 17.32 3.98
C ILE A 12 -7.31 17.75 2.79
N LYS A 13 -7.91 18.28 1.72
CA LYS A 13 -7.17 18.68 0.50
C LYS A 13 -6.25 19.89 0.72
N GLU A 14 -6.62 20.81 1.61
CA GLU A 14 -5.86 22.02 1.92
C GLU A 14 -4.83 21.81 3.05
N LYS A 15 -4.80 20.62 3.67
CA LYS A 15 -3.88 20.34 4.77
C LYS A 15 -2.44 20.34 4.30
N VAL A 16 -1.66 21.25 4.87
CA VAL A 16 -0.20 21.30 4.66
C VAL A 16 0.45 20.26 5.57
N LEU A 17 1.18 19.34 4.96
CA LEU A 17 1.95 18.32 5.68
C LEU A 17 3.41 18.74 5.86
N PRO A 18 4.12 18.22 6.89
CA PRO A 18 5.54 18.46 7.05
C PRO A 18 6.33 18.03 5.81
N GLN A 19 7.27 18.85 5.38
CA GLN A 19 8.26 18.45 4.39
C GLN A 19 9.43 17.77 5.11
N ILE A 20 9.96 16.70 4.52
CA ILE A 20 11.08 15.96 5.10
C ILE A 20 12.38 16.61 4.64
N ASP A 21 13.16 17.11 5.59
CA ASP A 21 14.53 17.52 5.32
C ASP A 21 15.48 16.31 5.44
N PHE A 22 15.78 15.68 4.32
CA PHE A 22 16.64 14.49 4.28
C PHE A 22 18.09 14.75 4.72
N ALA A 23 18.52 15.99 4.88
CA ALA A 23 19.84 16.32 5.43
C ALA A 23 19.90 16.05 6.95
N THR A 24 18.81 16.33 7.65
CA THR A 24 18.73 16.23 9.11
C THR A 24 17.76 15.16 9.61
N GLN A 25 16.88 14.66 8.75
CA GLN A 25 15.81 13.74 9.09
C GLN A 25 15.91 12.43 8.33
N LYS A 26 15.31 11.39 8.90
CA LYS A 26 15.13 10.07 8.27
C LYS A 26 13.65 9.80 8.08
N SER A 27 13.30 9.17 6.97
CA SER A 27 11.94 8.69 6.76
C SER A 27 11.86 7.19 6.95
N ILE A 28 10.82 6.76 7.62
CA ILE A 28 10.42 5.36 7.71
C ILE A 28 9.10 5.15 6.99
N SER A 29 8.89 3.95 6.47
CA SER A 29 7.64 3.55 5.85
C SER A 29 7.10 2.27 6.50
N TYR A 30 5.84 1.97 6.22
CA TYR A 30 5.29 0.68 6.61
C TYR A 30 6.12 -0.51 6.07
N SER A 31 6.63 -0.42 4.85
CA SER A 31 7.47 -1.49 4.26
C SER A 31 8.77 -1.68 5.06
N GLN A 32 9.37 -0.60 5.57
CA GLN A 32 10.53 -0.69 6.44
C GLN A 32 10.18 -1.32 7.78
N LEU A 33 9.08 -0.92 8.42
CA LEU A 33 8.59 -1.52 9.65
C LEU A 33 8.34 -3.03 9.47
N SER A 34 7.63 -3.40 8.41
CA SER A 34 7.34 -4.80 8.10
C SER A 34 8.63 -5.62 7.91
N MET A 35 9.61 -5.07 7.20
CA MET A 35 10.90 -5.70 6.99
C MET A 35 11.68 -5.83 8.29
N PHE A 36 11.68 -4.80 9.15
CA PHE A 36 12.34 -4.83 10.45
C PHE A 36 11.71 -5.88 11.37
N ASN A 37 10.39 -5.96 11.42
CA ASN A 37 9.65 -6.96 12.19
C ASN A 37 9.93 -8.39 11.70
N ASP A 38 10.13 -8.56 10.40
CA ASP A 38 10.51 -9.84 9.79
C ASP A 38 11.96 -10.20 10.08
N CYS A 39 12.90 -9.29 9.82
CA CYS A 39 14.32 -9.47 10.09
C CYS A 39 15.06 -8.12 10.23
N PRO A 40 15.45 -7.70 11.45
CA PRO A 40 16.21 -6.47 11.68
C PRO A 40 17.52 -6.40 10.88
N LYS A 41 18.25 -7.53 10.75
CA LYS A 41 19.49 -7.59 9.95
C LYS A 41 19.22 -7.28 8.46
N LYS A 42 18.18 -7.85 7.87
CA LYS A 42 17.78 -7.57 6.47
C LYS A 42 17.48 -6.08 6.28
N TRP A 43 16.74 -5.48 7.21
CA TRP A 43 16.45 -4.06 7.18
C TRP A 43 17.74 -3.21 7.27
N SER A 44 18.66 -3.56 8.19
CA SER A 44 19.95 -2.87 8.35
C SER A 44 20.76 -2.90 7.07
N LEU A 45 20.94 -4.08 6.49
CA LEU A 45 21.67 -4.25 5.24
C LEU A 45 21.08 -3.39 4.11
N GLN A 46 19.77 -3.34 4.00
CA GLN A 46 19.11 -2.65 2.88
C GLN A 46 19.01 -1.14 3.08
N TYR A 47 18.67 -0.66 4.26
CA TYR A 47 18.34 0.75 4.51
C TYR A 47 19.44 1.52 5.25
N LYS A 48 20.15 0.90 6.17
CA LYS A 48 21.24 1.54 6.92
C LYS A 48 22.57 1.43 6.17
N GLU A 49 22.90 0.24 5.68
CA GLU A 49 24.17 -0.07 5.04
C GLU A 49 24.14 0.12 3.50
N GLY A 50 22.95 0.29 2.94
CA GLY A 50 22.77 0.63 1.53
C GLY A 50 22.99 -0.51 0.54
N HIS A 51 22.99 -1.77 0.99
CA HIS A 51 23.09 -2.95 0.11
C HIS A 51 21.78 -3.14 -0.67
N LYS A 52 21.56 -2.25 -1.66
CA LYS A 52 20.40 -2.34 -2.53
C LYS A 52 20.57 -3.49 -3.52
N GLN A 53 19.63 -4.41 -3.50
CA GLN A 53 19.53 -5.43 -4.55
C GLN A 53 18.27 -5.17 -5.37
N PHE A 54 18.35 -5.49 -6.65
CA PHE A 54 17.17 -5.45 -7.50
C PHE A 54 16.19 -6.54 -7.05
N THR A 55 15.00 -6.14 -6.66
CA THR A 55 13.96 -7.03 -6.14
C THR A 55 12.63 -6.89 -6.89
N SER A 56 12.61 -6.06 -7.95
CA SER A 56 11.40 -5.89 -8.73
C SER A 56 11.05 -7.18 -9.47
N THR A 57 9.79 -7.45 -9.58
CA THR A 57 9.23 -8.59 -10.30
C THR A 57 8.08 -8.11 -11.18
N ILE A 58 7.62 -8.96 -12.09
CA ILE A 58 6.43 -8.64 -12.88
C ILE A 58 5.20 -8.38 -11.99
N HIS A 59 5.15 -8.98 -10.79
CA HIS A 59 4.09 -8.71 -9.81
C HIS A 59 4.12 -7.27 -9.28
N THR A 60 5.31 -6.71 -9.04
CA THR A 60 5.45 -5.31 -8.58
C THR A 60 5.12 -4.33 -9.70
N VAL A 61 5.58 -4.60 -10.91
CA VAL A 61 5.23 -3.81 -12.11
C VAL A 61 3.73 -3.79 -12.33
N PHE A 62 3.09 -4.96 -12.31
CA PHE A 62 1.65 -5.07 -12.44
C PHE A 62 0.90 -4.34 -11.33
N GLY A 63 1.35 -4.51 -10.08
CA GLY A 63 0.74 -3.83 -8.94
C GLY A 63 0.68 -2.32 -9.14
N THR A 64 1.82 -1.69 -9.47
CA THR A 64 1.90 -0.25 -9.72
C THR A 64 0.99 0.19 -10.88
N ALA A 65 1.10 -0.47 -12.04
CA ALA A 65 0.31 -0.11 -13.22
C ALA A 65 -1.20 -0.29 -12.99
N PHE A 66 -1.59 -1.34 -12.29
CA PHE A 66 -2.99 -1.60 -11.93
C PHE A 66 -3.54 -0.55 -10.96
N HIS A 67 -2.78 -0.18 -9.92
CA HIS A 67 -3.17 0.88 -8.99
C HIS A 67 -3.39 2.20 -9.71
N GLU A 68 -2.43 2.65 -10.52
CA GLU A 68 -2.56 3.90 -11.27
C GLU A 68 -3.76 3.91 -12.21
N THR A 69 -4.01 2.81 -12.91
CA THR A 69 -5.16 2.68 -13.83
C THR A 69 -6.49 2.73 -13.06
N LEU A 70 -6.61 1.99 -11.97
CA LEU A 70 -7.84 1.99 -11.17
C LEU A 70 -8.08 3.34 -10.47
N GLN A 71 -7.05 3.97 -9.95
CA GLN A 71 -7.11 5.29 -9.32
C GLN A 71 -7.55 6.36 -10.30
N HIS A 72 -7.06 6.33 -11.54
CA HIS A 72 -7.54 7.23 -12.59
C HIS A 72 -9.01 6.98 -12.91
N TYR A 73 -9.42 5.72 -13.09
CA TYR A 73 -10.82 5.36 -13.29
C TYR A 73 -11.72 5.89 -12.16
N LEU A 74 -11.31 5.74 -10.90
CA LEU A 74 -12.06 6.23 -9.74
C LEU A 74 -12.12 7.76 -9.69
N THR A 75 -11.07 8.44 -10.09
CA THR A 75 -11.05 9.91 -10.19
C THR A 75 -12.12 10.39 -11.18
N VAL A 76 -12.17 9.84 -12.38
CA VAL A 76 -13.19 10.17 -13.36
C VAL A 76 -14.61 9.77 -12.88
N PHE A 77 -14.73 8.60 -12.24
CA PHE A 77 -15.99 8.11 -11.68
C PHE A 77 -16.63 9.06 -10.68
N TYR A 78 -15.84 9.67 -9.81
CA TYR A 78 -16.34 10.57 -8.77
C TYR A 78 -16.39 12.03 -9.21
N GLU A 79 -15.39 12.52 -9.92
CA GLU A 79 -15.27 13.93 -10.31
C GLU A 79 -16.14 14.28 -11.52
N GLN A 80 -16.36 13.33 -12.41
CA GLN A 80 -17.20 13.53 -13.58
C GLN A 80 -18.48 12.70 -13.48
N SER A 81 -18.45 11.46 -13.98
CA SER A 81 -19.58 10.53 -13.89
C SER A 81 -19.17 9.08 -14.06
N GLY A 82 -20.08 8.16 -13.67
CA GLY A 82 -19.89 6.74 -13.96
C GLY A 82 -19.87 6.44 -15.46
N ALA A 83 -20.66 7.19 -16.25
CA ALA A 83 -20.69 7.02 -17.69
C ALA A 83 -19.37 7.48 -18.35
N GLU A 84 -18.78 8.57 -17.89
CA GLU A 84 -17.47 9.02 -18.39
C GLU A 84 -16.34 8.05 -17.98
N ALA A 85 -16.37 7.55 -16.74
CA ALA A 85 -15.42 6.52 -16.32
C ALA A 85 -15.52 5.25 -17.18
N ASP A 86 -16.74 4.82 -17.54
CA ASP A 86 -16.96 3.63 -18.37
C ASP A 86 -16.55 3.83 -19.86
N ARG A 87 -16.36 5.08 -20.30
CA ARG A 87 -15.83 5.40 -21.64
C ARG A 87 -14.31 5.38 -21.72
N LEU A 88 -13.62 5.34 -20.58
CA LEU A 88 -12.16 5.26 -20.56
C LEU A 88 -11.68 3.98 -21.23
N ASN A 89 -10.69 4.08 -22.09
CA ASN A 89 -9.97 2.91 -22.61
C ASN A 89 -8.99 2.39 -21.55
N THR A 90 -9.53 1.77 -20.50
CA THR A 90 -8.74 1.27 -19.37
C THR A 90 -7.76 0.18 -19.76
N SER A 91 -8.00 -0.54 -20.86
CA SER A 91 -7.08 -1.56 -21.39
C SER A 91 -5.82 -0.90 -21.94
N GLU A 92 -5.95 0.14 -22.75
CA GLU A 92 -4.82 0.90 -23.28
C GLU A 92 -4.04 1.60 -22.17
N MET A 93 -4.74 2.22 -21.23
CA MET A 93 -4.10 2.85 -20.05
C MET A 93 -3.28 1.84 -19.25
N LEU A 94 -3.83 0.66 -19.01
CA LEU A 94 -3.10 -0.40 -18.28
C LEU A 94 -1.86 -0.86 -19.07
N GLU A 95 -1.97 -1.01 -20.39
CA GLU A 95 -0.86 -1.39 -21.25
C GLU A 95 0.26 -0.34 -21.21
N GLU A 96 -0.08 0.94 -21.32
CA GLU A 96 0.89 2.04 -21.23
C GLU A 96 1.59 2.03 -19.87
N LYS A 97 0.85 1.95 -18.78
CA LYS A 97 1.41 1.92 -17.42
C LYS A 97 2.28 0.70 -17.16
N LEU A 98 1.90 -0.47 -17.66
CA LEU A 98 2.73 -1.68 -17.59
C LEU A 98 4.06 -1.48 -18.35
N ARG A 99 3.99 -0.92 -19.56
CA ARG A 99 5.18 -0.65 -20.38
C ARG A 99 6.11 0.38 -19.73
N GLU A 100 5.54 1.47 -19.20
CA GLU A 100 6.29 2.53 -18.52
C GLU A 100 7.03 1.98 -17.29
N GLU A 101 6.31 1.28 -16.40
CA GLU A 101 6.89 0.74 -15.17
C GLU A 101 7.89 -0.38 -15.46
N TYR A 102 7.60 -1.28 -16.42
CA TYR A 102 8.54 -2.30 -16.84
C TYR A 102 9.86 -1.68 -17.36
N LYS A 103 9.76 -0.66 -18.22
CA LYS A 103 10.92 0.04 -18.78
C LYS A 103 11.75 0.72 -17.67
N LYS A 104 11.11 1.30 -16.68
CA LYS A 104 11.77 1.89 -15.52
C LYS A 104 12.52 0.84 -14.71
N GLN A 105 11.88 -0.30 -14.41
CA GLN A 105 12.51 -1.41 -13.68
C GLN A 105 13.60 -2.10 -14.47
N TYR A 106 13.45 -2.26 -15.79
CA TYR A 106 14.48 -2.78 -16.69
C TYR A 106 15.75 -1.93 -16.65
N LYS A 107 15.62 -0.60 -16.71
CA LYS A 107 16.76 0.32 -16.57
C LYS A 107 17.45 0.19 -15.21
N SER A 108 16.67 0.07 -14.12
CA SER A 108 17.21 -0.09 -12.77
C SER A 108 17.86 -1.47 -12.53
N ASN A 109 17.55 -2.45 -13.38
CA ASN A 109 18.17 -3.78 -13.41
C ASN A 109 19.32 -3.88 -14.44
N ASN A 110 20.08 -2.81 -14.63
CA ASN A 110 21.20 -2.77 -15.56
C ASN A 110 20.83 -3.23 -16.99
N ASN A 111 19.63 -2.89 -17.46
CA ASN A 111 19.06 -3.29 -18.74
C ASN A 111 18.94 -4.82 -18.91
N GLN A 112 18.68 -5.53 -17.82
CA GLN A 112 18.40 -6.96 -17.87
C GLN A 112 16.90 -7.22 -17.67
N HIS A 113 16.35 -8.12 -18.48
CA HIS A 113 14.98 -8.58 -18.31
C HIS A 113 14.84 -9.38 -17.00
N PHE A 114 13.71 -9.26 -16.35
CA PHE A 114 13.40 -9.93 -15.08
C PHE A 114 12.07 -10.69 -15.13
N SER A 115 11.50 -10.82 -16.33
CA SER A 115 10.34 -11.66 -16.64
C SER A 115 10.37 -12.09 -18.10
N GLU A 116 9.65 -13.16 -18.41
CA GLU A 116 9.44 -13.61 -19.77
C GLU A 116 8.37 -12.74 -20.48
N PRO A 117 8.46 -12.56 -21.81
CA PRO A 117 7.48 -11.80 -22.58
C PRO A 117 6.04 -12.31 -22.40
N GLY A 118 5.86 -13.63 -22.28
CA GLY A 118 4.56 -14.25 -22.05
C GLY A 118 3.95 -13.88 -20.71
N GLU A 119 4.76 -13.72 -19.66
CA GLU A 119 4.27 -13.29 -18.35
C GLU A 119 3.70 -11.88 -18.40
N LEU A 120 4.37 -10.93 -19.06
CA LEU A 120 3.87 -9.55 -19.16
C LEU A 120 2.50 -9.51 -19.85
N ARG A 121 2.34 -10.31 -20.91
CA ARG A 121 1.05 -10.42 -21.60
C ARG A 121 -0.03 -11.03 -20.70
N GLU A 122 0.28 -12.10 -19.99
CA GLU A 122 -0.64 -12.74 -19.05
C GLU A 122 -1.12 -11.77 -17.97
N PHE A 123 -0.21 -10.99 -17.40
CA PHE A 123 -0.56 -9.99 -16.38
C PHE A 123 -1.43 -8.86 -16.94
N TYR A 124 -1.18 -8.43 -18.17
CA TYR A 124 -2.03 -7.48 -18.86
C TYR A 124 -3.46 -8.02 -19.05
N GLU A 125 -3.60 -9.23 -19.59
CA GLU A 125 -4.90 -9.87 -19.82
C GLU A 125 -5.67 -10.04 -18.51
N ASP A 126 -5.01 -10.52 -17.43
CA ASP A 126 -5.58 -10.61 -16.10
C ASP A 126 -6.05 -9.24 -15.58
N GLY A 127 -5.27 -8.20 -15.79
CA GLY A 127 -5.60 -6.84 -15.34
C GLY A 127 -6.81 -6.25 -16.06
N VAL A 128 -6.91 -6.45 -17.37
CA VAL A 128 -8.08 -6.04 -18.16
C VAL A 128 -9.36 -6.70 -17.63
N GLU A 129 -9.31 -8.00 -17.37
CA GLU A 129 -10.45 -8.73 -16.80
C GLU A 129 -10.86 -8.21 -15.41
N ILE A 130 -9.87 -7.93 -14.53
CA ILE A 130 -10.13 -7.40 -13.19
C ILE A 130 -10.79 -6.02 -13.27
N ILE A 131 -10.27 -5.11 -14.11
CA ILE A 131 -10.83 -3.77 -14.26
C ILE A 131 -12.25 -3.84 -14.82
N ARG A 132 -12.50 -4.72 -15.78
CA ARG A 132 -13.83 -4.97 -16.33
C ARG A 132 -14.83 -5.41 -15.25
N GLU A 133 -14.45 -6.32 -14.36
CA GLU A 133 -15.31 -6.75 -13.25
C GLU A 133 -15.54 -5.62 -12.24
N LEU A 134 -14.48 -4.87 -11.90
CA LEU A 134 -14.58 -3.74 -10.98
C LEU A 134 -15.46 -2.61 -11.54
N SER A 135 -15.33 -2.27 -12.82
CA SER A 135 -16.15 -1.24 -13.46
C SER A 135 -17.63 -1.66 -13.57
N LYS A 136 -17.91 -2.92 -13.83
CA LYS A 136 -19.28 -3.47 -13.85
C LYS A 136 -19.96 -3.35 -12.47
N ASP A 137 -19.24 -3.68 -11.40
CA ASP A 137 -19.73 -3.70 -10.01
C ASP A 137 -19.25 -2.47 -9.20
N LYS A 138 -18.83 -1.36 -9.84
CA LYS A 138 -18.20 -0.18 -9.21
C LYS A 138 -18.97 0.39 -8.03
N THR A 139 -20.29 0.48 -8.15
CA THR A 139 -21.13 1.00 -7.05
C THR A 139 -21.16 0.09 -5.82
N LYS A 140 -21.00 -1.20 -5.99
CA LYS A 140 -20.90 -2.18 -4.91
C LYS A 140 -19.59 -2.05 -4.13
N TYR A 141 -18.47 -1.86 -4.85
CA TYR A 141 -17.14 -1.77 -4.22
C TYR A 141 -16.83 -0.38 -3.70
N PHE A 142 -17.20 0.65 -4.44
CA PHE A 142 -16.81 2.03 -4.13
C PHE A 142 -17.98 2.90 -3.65
N GLY A 143 -19.25 2.47 -3.85
CA GLY A 143 -20.41 3.30 -3.58
C GLY A 143 -20.57 4.41 -4.64
N LYS A 144 -21.66 5.17 -4.61
CA LYS A 144 -21.87 6.33 -5.48
C LYS A 144 -22.65 7.40 -4.76
N ARG A 145 -23.87 7.09 -4.32
CA ARG A 145 -24.76 8.08 -3.70
C ARG A 145 -24.22 8.47 -2.32
N GLY A 146 -23.97 9.75 -2.13
CA GLY A 146 -23.43 10.29 -0.88
C GLY A 146 -21.94 10.02 -0.65
N TRP A 147 -21.28 9.31 -1.56
CA TRP A 147 -19.83 9.08 -1.52
C TRP A 147 -19.09 10.10 -2.37
N HIS A 148 -17.97 10.54 -1.87
CA HIS A 148 -17.03 11.46 -2.53
C HIS A 148 -15.62 10.89 -2.48
N LEU A 149 -14.85 11.09 -3.53
CA LEU A 149 -13.42 10.81 -3.53
C LEU A 149 -12.70 11.95 -2.79
N VAL A 150 -12.08 11.62 -1.67
CA VAL A 150 -11.14 12.52 -0.99
C VAL A 150 -9.88 12.66 -1.84
N GLY A 151 -9.35 11.52 -2.29
CA GLY A 151 -8.22 11.44 -3.22
C GLY A 151 -7.66 10.02 -3.32
N CYS A 152 -6.72 9.89 -4.25
CA CYS A 152 -5.83 8.74 -4.38
C CYS A 152 -4.42 9.16 -3.96
N GLU A 153 -3.60 8.22 -3.48
CA GLU A 153 -2.24 8.48 -2.99
C GLU A 153 -2.22 9.61 -1.94
N ILE A 154 -3.17 9.56 -0.99
CA ILE A 154 -3.22 10.57 0.08
C ILE A 154 -2.00 10.40 0.99
N PRO A 155 -1.13 11.43 1.10
CA PRO A 155 0.09 11.31 1.88
C PRO A 155 -0.18 11.29 3.39
N ILE A 156 0.59 10.48 4.07
CA ILE A 156 0.74 10.45 5.52
C ILE A 156 2.17 10.84 5.83
N VAL A 157 2.39 11.98 6.47
CA VAL A 157 3.71 12.43 6.92
C VAL A 157 3.57 13.03 8.30
N LEU A 158 4.22 12.42 9.29
CA LEU A 158 4.23 12.92 10.67
C LEU A 158 5.41 12.33 11.44
N THR A 159 5.67 12.90 12.61
CA THR A 159 6.63 12.38 13.59
C THR A 159 5.92 11.42 14.53
N PRO A 160 6.11 10.08 14.41
CA PRO A 160 5.31 9.12 15.18
C PRO A 160 5.83 8.89 16.61
N HIS A 161 6.98 9.46 16.98
CA HIS A 161 7.62 9.24 18.27
C HIS A 161 8.09 10.55 18.92
N SER A 162 7.65 10.83 20.14
CA SER A 162 7.88 12.11 20.83
C SER A 162 9.37 12.44 21.09
N LYS A 163 10.23 11.43 21.29
CA LYS A 163 11.67 11.63 21.56
C LYS A 163 12.54 11.68 20.31
N TYR A 164 12.06 11.20 19.16
CA TYR A 164 12.81 11.08 17.90
C TYR A 164 12.20 11.95 16.82
N GLN A 165 12.30 13.27 17.00
CA GLN A 165 11.72 14.26 16.09
C GLN A 165 12.40 14.30 14.71
N ASN A 166 13.55 13.67 14.58
CA ASN A 166 14.31 13.50 13.35
C ASN A 166 13.88 12.26 12.53
N VAL A 167 12.88 11.49 13.00
CA VAL A 167 12.35 10.33 12.28
C VAL A 167 10.89 10.57 11.94
N LEU A 168 10.57 10.64 10.65
CA LEU A 168 9.21 10.81 10.15
C LEU A 168 8.68 9.51 9.56
N LEU A 169 7.42 9.20 9.87
CA LEU A 169 6.68 8.17 9.15
C LEU A 169 6.12 8.77 7.87
N GLN A 170 6.39 8.13 6.74
CA GLN A 170 5.87 8.49 5.44
C GLN A 170 5.13 7.32 4.81
N GLY A 171 3.99 7.60 4.21
CA GLY A 171 3.21 6.63 3.44
C GLY A 171 2.18 7.31 2.55
N PHE A 172 1.58 6.52 1.70
CA PHE A 172 0.52 6.99 0.80
C PHE A 172 -0.64 6.01 0.90
N ILE A 173 -1.85 6.54 1.00
CA ILE A 173 -3.08 5.75 1.06
C ILE A 173 -3.65 5.66 -0.35
N ASP A 174 -3.81 4.45 -0.86
CA ASP A 174 -4.21 4.21 -2.25
C ASP A 174 -5.50 4.92 -2.63
N VAL A 175 -6.56 4.81 -1.79
CA VAL A 175 -7.86 5.47 -2.03
C VAL A 175 -8.50 5.87 -0.70
N VAL A 176 -8.96 7.10 -0.61
CA VAL A 176 -9.75 7.60 0.51
C VAL A 176 -11.10 8.11 0.02
N LEU A 177 -12.16 7.58 0.57
CA LEU A 177 -13.54 7.97 0.28
C LEU A 177 -14.21 8.57 1.52
N TYR A 178 -15.09 9.54 1.30
CA TYR A 178 -15.92 10.15 2.33
C TYR A 178 -17.40 9.94 2.04
N HIS A 179 -18.15 9.49 3.04
CA HIS A 179 -19.60 9.33 2.97
C HIS A 179 -20.31 10.46 3.72
N GLU A 180 -20.80 11.44 2.98
CA GLU A 180 -21.40 12.65 3.53
C GLU A 180 -22.59 12.38 4.48
N PRO A 181 -23.57 11.50 4.17
CA PRO A 181 -24.72 11.27 5.05
C PRO A 181 -24.37 10.71 6.42
N THR A 182 -23.28 9.97 6.57
CA THR A 182 -22.88 9.32 7.83
C THR A 182 -21.61 9.89 8.43
N ASN A 183 -21.00 10.89 7.77
CA ASN A 183 -19.72 11.48 8.15
C ASN A 183 -18.60 10.43 8.35
N LYS A 184 -18.55 9.41 7.46
CA LYS A 184 -17.58 8.31 7.52
C LYS A 184 -16.49 8.47 6.47
N ILE A 185 -15.26 8.21 6.87
CA ILE A 185 -14.12 8.00 5.98
C ILE A 185 -13.93 6.50 5.75
N ARG A 186 -13.67 6.12 4.51
CA ARG A 186 -13.27 4.76 4.16
C ARG A 186 -11.91 4.80 3.49
N ILE A 187 -10.93 4.21 4.16
CA ILE A 187 -9.56 4.03 3.66
C ILE A 187 -9.49 2.65 3.00
N ILE A 188 -9.10 2.63 1.75
CA ILE A 188 -8.97 1.42 0.94
C ILE A 188 -7.52 1.27 0.54
N ASP A 189 -6.96 0.11 0.83
CA ASP A 189 -5.64 -0.31 0.34
C ASP A 189 -5.84 -1.44 -0.68
N ILE A 190 -5.35 -1.22 -1.89
CA ILE A 190 -5.52 -2.13 -3.02
C ILE A 190 -4.39 -3.17 -2.98
N LYS A 191 -4.74 -4.44 -3.07
CA LYS A 191 -3.76 -5.54 -3.13
C LYS A 191 -4.02 -6.43 -4.33
N THR A 192 -3.01 -6.58 -5.16
CA THR A 192 -3.00 -7.59 -6.22
C THR A 192 -2.54 -8.93 -5.65
N SER A 193 -3.21 -10.01 -6.00
CA SER A 193 -2.90 -11.34 -5.50
C SER A 193 -3.15 -12.38 -6.59
N TYR A 194 -2.40 -13.47 -6.58
CA TYR A 194 -2.61 -14.56 -7.55
C TYR A 194 -4.04 -15.10 -7.46
N ASN A 195 -4.47 -15.56 -6.27
CA ASN A 195 -5.79 -16.16 -6.04
C ASN A 195 -6.55 -15.62 -4.82
N GLY A 196 -6.13 -14.47 -4.30
CA GLY A 196 -6.70 -13.84 -3.11
C GLY A 196 -5.95 -14.19 -1.82
N TRP A 197 -6.49 -13.73 -0.70
CA TRP A 197 -5.93 -14.01 0.62
C TRP A 197 -6.69 -15.14 1.33
N ASN A 198 -5.96 -16.14 1.77
CA ASN A 198 -6.46 -17.19 2.63
C ASN A 198 -6.57 -16.73 4.10
N LYS A 199 -7.03 -17.61 4.99
CA LYS A 199 -7.22 -17.29 6.41
C LYS A 199 -5.92 -16.86 7.10
N LYS A 200 -4.79 -17.52 6.81
CA LYS A 200 -3.46 -17.20 7.37
C LYS A 200 -3.01 -15.80 6.93
N GLN A 201 -3.14 -15.47 5.65
CA GLN A 201 -2.78 -14.15 5.13
C GLN A 201 -3.67 -13.02 5.68
N LYS A 202 -4.97 -13.30 5.89
CA LYS A 202 -5.89 -12.32 6.51
C LYS A 202 -5.61 -12.08 7.98
N SER A 203 -5.11 -13.08 8.69
CA SER A 203 -4.75 -12.96 10.11
C SER A 203 -3.32 -12.47 10.36
N ASP A 204 -2.52 -12.31 9.30
CA ASP A 204 -1.16 -11.81 9.39
C ASP A 204 -1.13 -10.35 9.89
N GLU A 205 -0.64 -10.17 11.10
CA GLU A 205 -0.61 -8.85 11.75
C GLU A 205 0.27 -7.85 11.00
N ASN A 206 1.40 -8.30 10.45
CA ASN A 206 2.25 -7.41 9.65
C ASN A 206 1.49 -6.84 8.45
N LYS A 207 0.66 -7.64 7.78
CA LYS A 207 -0.19 -7.14 6.69
C LYS A 207 -1.27 -6.17 7.17
N GLN A 208 -1.90 -6.47 8.31
CA GLN A 208 -2.96 -5.61 8.86
C GLN A 208 -2.42 -4.27 9.37
N PHE A 209 -1.20 -4.23 9.89
CA PHE A 209 -0.59 -3.04 10.49
C PHE A 209 -0.54 -1.84 9.55
N GLN A 210 -0.41 -2.03 8.25
CA GLN A 210 -0.46 -0.95 7.27
C GLN A 210 -1.75 -0.13 7.39
N LEU A 211 -2.90 -0.79 7.28
CA LEU A 211 -4.19 -0.12 7.36
C LEU A 211 -4.51 0.43 8.76
N ILE A 212 -4.07 -0.27 9.80
CA ILE A 212 -4.27 0.18 11.18
C ILE A 212 -3.44 1.43 11.47
N ALA A 213 -2.20 1.49 10.97
CA ALA A 213 -1.37 2.69 11.03
C ALA A 213 -1.98 3.84 10.23
N TYR A 214 -2.47 3.58 9.01
CA TYR A 214 -3.16 4.58 8.21
C TYR A 214 -4.38 5.14 8.91
N LYS A 215 -5.21 4.29 9.53
CA LYS A 215 -6.36 4.74 10.32
C LYS A 215 -5.95 5.69 11.45
N LYS A 216 -4.94 5.29 12.24
CA LYS A 216 -4.44 6.07 13.36
C LYS A 216 -3.91 7.43 12.90
N TYR A 217 -2.98 7.41 11.99
CA TYR A 217 -2.27 8.63 11.60
C TYR A 217 -3.10 9.55 10.69
N PHE A 218 -4.01 9.00 9.90
CA PHE A 218 -5.02 9.80 9.20
C PHE A 218 -5.92 10.55 10.19
N SER A 219 -6.37 9.88 11.25
CA SER A 219 -7.12 10.52 12.34
C SER A 219 -6.36 11.67 12.98
N GLU A 220 -5.08 11.47 13.29
CA GLU A 220 -4.23 12.48 13.93
C GLU A 220 -3.93 13.68 13.01
N ILE A 221 -3.57 13.41 11.75
CA ILE A 221 -3.22 14.44 10.78
C ILE A 221 -4.41 15.31 10.42
N TYR A 222 -5.56 14.69 10.17
CA TYR A 222 -6.74 15.37 9.64
C TYR A 222 -7.79 15.67 10.72
N ASN A 223 -7.49 15.37 11.97
CA ASN A 223 -8.38 15.60 13.13
C ASN A 223 -9.77 14.97 12.96
N ILE A 224 -9.82 13.74 12.43
CA ILE A 224 -11.05 12.99 12.21
C ILE A 224 -11.17 11.92 13.29
N PRO A 225 -12.31 11.81 14.01
CA PRO A 225 -12.51 10.79 15.04
C PRO A 225 -12.29 9.36 14.51
N LEU A 226 -11.57 8.54 15.27
CA LEU A 226 -11.22 7.15 14.88
C LEU A 226 -12.47 6.29 14.58
N GLU A 227 -13.57 6.52 15.27
CA GLU A 227 -14.86 5.85 15.07
C GLU A 227 -15.51 6.20 13.72
N ASN A 228 -15.10 7.30 13.11
CA ASN A 228 -15.54 7.73 11.78
C ASN A 228 -14.67 7.20 10.66
N ILE A 229 -13.61 6.45 10.96
CA ILE A 229 -12.69 5.90 9.95
C ILE A 229 -12.84 4.39 9.88
N GLU A 230 -13.26 3.90 8.73
CA GLU A 230 -13.25 2.48 8.36
C GLU A 230 -12.06 2.18 7.47
N VAL A 231 -11.51 0.98 7.58
CA VAL A 231 -10.35 0.54 6.77
C VAL A 231 -10.64 -0.82 6.15
N GLU A 232 -10.23 -1.00 4.90
CA GLU A 232 -10.40 -2.26 4.20
C GLU A 232 -9.32 -2.50 3.14
N PHE A 233 -8.99 -3.76 2.94
CA PHE A 233 -8.22 -4.22 1.78
C PHE A 233 -9.17 -4.56 0.64
N LEU A 234 -8.92 -3.99 -0.53
CA LEU A 234 -9.50 -4.40 -1.81
C LEU A 234 -8.53 -5.38 -2.48
N ILE A 235 -8.77 -6.67 -2.33
CA ILE A 235 -7.87 -7.70 -2.84
C ILE A 235 -8.39 -8.18 -4.18
N VAL A 236 -7.65 -7.90 -5.25
CA VAL A 236 -7.99 -8.34 -6.60
C VAL A 236 -7.19 -9.59 -6.96
N LYS A 237 -7.89 -10.60 -7.47
CA LYS A 237 -7.34 -11.90 -7.84
C LYS A 237 -7.02 -11.93 -9.32
N ARG A 238 -5.77 -12.21 -9.67
CA ARG A 238 -5.40 -12.40 -11.07
C ARG A 238 -6.03 -13.67 -11.64
N LYS A 239 -5.93 -14.77 -10.90
CA LYS A 239 -6.50 -16.05 -11.34
C LYS A 239 -7.77 -16.40 -10.56
N ILE A 240 -8.73 -16.94 -11.28
CA ILE A 240 -9.95 -17.55 -10.76
C ILE A 240 -9.85 -19.03 -11.12
N PHE A 241 -10.03 -19.89 -10.12
CA PHE A 241 -10.17 -21.31 -10.35
C PHE A 241 -11.66 -21.60 -10.52
N GLU A 242 -12.03 -22.22 -11.62
CA GLU A 242 -13.42 -22.66 -11.84
C GLU A 242 -13.81 -23.66 -10.76
N SER A 243 -15.02 -23.50 -10.24
CA SER A 243 -15.61 -24.43 -9.28
C SER A 243 -17.05 -24.69 -9.71
N GLU A 244 -17.40 -25.93 -9.86
CA GLU A 244 -18.79 -26.35 -10.20
C GLU A 244 -19.80 -25.90 -9.13
N ASN A 245 -19.35 -25.72 -7.88
CA ASN A 245 -20.22 -25.47 -6.74
C ASN A 245 -20.30 -23.99 -6.30
N PHE A 246 -19.38 -23.11 -6.78
CA PHE A 246 -19.30 -21.74 -6.28
C PHE A 246 -18.90 -20.74 -7.37
N VAL A 247 -19.61 -19.63 -7.42
CA VAL A 247 -19.18 -18.45 -8.21
C VAL A 247 -18.01 -17.79 -7.50
N ILE A 248 -16.81 -17.95 -8.03
CA ILE A 248 -15.61 -17.34 -7.48
C ILE A 248 -15.51 -15.91 -7.98
N LYS A 249 -15.51 -14.95 -7.06
CA LYS A 249 -15.37 -13.52 -7.36
C LYS A 249 -13.91 -13.15 -7.46
N ARG A 250 -13.54 -12.31 -8.44
CA ARG A 250 -12.20 -11.74 -8.57
C ARG A 250 -11.85 -10.78 -7.44
N VAL A 251 -12.84 -10.16 -6.83
CA VAL A 251 -12.65 -9.16 -5.77
C VAL A 251 -13.00 -9.75 -4.42
N GLN A 252 -12.09 -9.58 -3.47
CA GLN A 252 -12.24 -9.96 -2.08
C GLN A 252 -12.05 -8.72 -1.20
N ILE A 253 -13.03 -8.40 -0.38
CA ILE A 253 -12.90 -7.36 0.64
C ILE A 253 -12.49 -8.00 1.96
N HIS A 254 -11.49 -7.42 2.61
CA HIS A 254 -11.09 -7.80 3.95
C HIS A 254 -11.00 -6.58 4.85
N LYS A 255 -11.81 -6.54 5.91
CA LYS A 255 -11.81 -5.49 6.94
C LYS A 255 -11.09 -6.02 8.18
N PRO A 256 -9.85 -5.60 8.44
CA PRO A 256 -9.14 -6.01 9.65
C PRO A 256 -9.77 -5.36 10.89
N ALA A 257 -9.67 -6.03 12.03
CA ALA A 257 -10.01 -5.40 13.30
C ALA A 257 -9.05 -4.23 13.57
N ALA A 258 -9.58 -3.03 13.70
CA ALA A 258 -8.82 -1.79 13.89
C ALA A 258 -9.30 -0.99 15.12
N GLY A 259 -9.63 -1.71 16.20
CA GLY A 259 -10.00 -1.12 17.49
C GLY A 259 -8.78 -0.74 18.34
N LYS A 260 -9.01 -0.15 19.51
CA LYS A 260 -8.01 0.42 20.41
C LYS A 260 -6.83 -0.52 20.69
N VAL A 261 -7.06 -1.81 20.88
CA VAL A 261 -6.00 -2.80 21.16
C VAL A 261 -5.03 -2.90 19.96
N LYS A 262 -5.55 -2.99 18.74
CA LYS A 262 -4.74 -3.07 17.54
C LYS A 262 -4.03 -1.75 17.22
N LEU A 263 -4.69 -0.61 17.44
CA LEU A 263 -4.08 0.71 17.32
C LEU A 263 -2.88 0.86 18.28
N ASN A 264 -3.03 0.48 19.54
CA ASN A 264 -1.94 0.52 20.51
C ASN A 264 -0.79 -0.42 20.09
N LYS A 265 -1.12 -1.61 19.58
CA LYS A 265 -0.11 -2.58 19.16
C LYS A 265 0.74 -2.07 17.98
N VAL A 266 0.11 -1.46 16.98
CA VAL A 266 0.87 -0.91 15.84
C VAL A 266 1.69 0.31 16.26
N THR A 267 1.16 1.16 17.13
CA THR A 267 1.91 2.30 17.69
C THR A 267 3.17 1.82 18.38
N LYS A 268 3.03 0.88 19.31
CA LYS A 268 4.16 0.29 20.04
C LYS A 268 5.19 -0.33 19.08
N SER A 269 4.75 -1.05 18.06
CA SER A 269 5.65 -1.64 17.06
C SER A 269 6.45 -0.59 16.28
N ILE A 270 5.83 0.56 15.96
CA ILE A 270 6.52 1.67 15.29
C ILE A 270 7.51 2.33 16.24
N GLU A 271 7.12 2.58 17.49
CA GLU A 271 7.99 3.17 18.52
C GLU A 271 9.20 2.28 18.79
N GLU A 272 9.00 0.98 19.01
CA GLU A 272 10.07 -0.01 19.21
C GLU A 272 11.02 -0.08 18.01
N PHE A 273 10.50 -0.04 16.79
CA PHE A 273 11.34 0.01 15.60
C PHE A 273 12.20 1.26 15.58
N ILE A 274 11.63 2.43 15.87
CA ILE A 274 12.37 3.69 15.91
C ILE A 274 13.45 3.63 17.01
N GLU A 275 13.12 3.20 18.20
CA GLU A 275 14.05 3.11 19.33
C GLU A 275 15.22 2.15 19.10
N GLN A 276 14.98 1.07 18.35
CA GLN A 276 16.01 0.08 18.02
C GLN A 276 16.89 0.53 16.85
N ALA A 277 16.32 1.20 15.87
CA ALA A 277 16.96 1.48 14.58
C ALA A 277 17.59 2.87 14.49
N PHE A 278 17.12 3.84 15.30
CA PHE A 278 17.51 5.26 15.19
C PHE A 278 17.97 5.84 16.54
N ASP A 279 18.72 6.94 16.43
CA ASP A 279 19.06 7.83 17.52
C ASP A 279 18.87 9.30 17.08
N ARG A 280 19.32 10.26 17.89
CA ARG A 280 19.18 11.68 17.60
C ARG A 280 19.99 12.14 16.37
N ASN A 281 20.99 11.36 15.96
CA ASN A 281 21.89 11.66 14.84
C ASN A 281 21.52 10.91 13.56
N GLY A 282 20.49 10.06 13.58
CA GLY A 282 20.04 9.27 12.44
C GLY A 282 20.00 7.77 12.74
N PHE A 283 20.66 6.95 11.92
CA PHE A 283 20.70 5.51 12.17
C PHE A 283 21.58 5.18 13.38
N LYS A 284 21.01 4.44 14.33
CA LYS A 284 21.73 3.96 15.50
C LYS A 284 22.89 3.06 15.10
N GLN A 285 24.06 3.30 15.68
CA GLN A 285 25.29 2.56 15.37
C GLN A 285 25.35 1.24 16.17
N VAL A 286 24.40 0.35 15.91
CA VAL A 286 24.31 -0.99 16.49
C VAL A 286 24.24 -2.03 15.39
N GLU A 287 24.74 -3.23 15.66
CA GLU A 287 24.58 -4.37 14.78
C GLU A 287 23.23 -5.05 15.04
N HIS A 288 22.41 -5.13 14.00
CA HIS A 288 21.13 -5.84 14.07
C HIS A 288 21.32 -7.33 13.77
N GLN A 289 20.81 -8.16 14.67
CA GLN A 289 20.90 -9.60 14.53
C GLN A 289 19.88 -10.16 13.53
N PRO A 290 20.21 -11.24 12.82
CA PRO A 290 19.27 -11.91 11.94
C PRO A 290 18.17 -12.60 12.76
N LYS A 291 16.94 -12.53 12.24
CA LYS A 291 15.81 -13.30 12.75
C LYS A 291 15.50 -14.42 11.76
N ILE A 292 15.83 -15.65 12.15
CA ILE A 292 15.67 -16.83 11.30
C ILE A 292 14.18 -17.19 11.22
N ASN A 293 13.66 -17.27 10.00
CA ASN A 293 12.27 -17.64 9.70
C ASN A 293 12.15 -18.17 8.25
N ASP A 294 10.94 -18.59 7.86
CA ASP A 294 10.65 -19.13 6.51
C ASP A 294 11.02 -18.18 5.36
N ASN A 295 11.08 -16.88 5.61
CA ASN A 295 11.41 -15.89 4.58
C ASN A 295 12.92 -15.84 4.28
N CYS A 296 13.76 -16.49 5.10
CA CYS A 296 15.20 -16.57 4.84
C CYS A 296 15.50 -17.23 3.49
N LYS A 297 14.71 -18.22 3.09
CA LYS A 297 14.88 -18.91 1.78
C LYS A 297 14.69 -17.98 0.56
N TYR A 298 14.00 -16.84 0.74
CA TYR A 298 13.79 -15.82 -0.29
C TYR A 298 14.60 -14.55 -0.05
N CYS A 299 15.46 -14.54 0.99
CA CYS A 299 16.24 -13.37 1.35
C CYS A 299 17.50 -13.30 0.46
N PRO A 300 17.74 -12.19 -0.25
CA PRO A 300 18.89 -12.07 -1.14
C PRO A 300 20.23 -12.03 -0.40
N PHE A 301 20.22 -11.80 0.91
CA PHE A 301 21.43 -11.79 1.75
C PHE A 301 21.71 -13.12 2.43
N HIS A 302 20.76 -14.07 2.37
CA HIS A 302 20.90 -15.36 3.05
C HIS A 302 22.03 -16.20 2.43
N LYS A 303 22.87 -16.81 3.28
CA LYS A 303 24.05 -17.59 2.88
C LYS A 303 25.10 -16.79 2.07
N THR A 304 25.15 -15.49 2.29
CA THR A 304 26.22 -14.64 1.75
C THR A 304 27.17 -14.21 2.87
N HIS A 305 28.26 -13.53 2.53
CA HIS A 305 29.16 -12.91 3.51
C HIS A 305 28.48 -11.86 4.40
N LEU A 306 27.31 -11.33 3.97
CA LEU A 306 26.52 -10.36 4.74
C LEU A 306 25.59 -11.01 5.77
N CYS A 307 25.22 -12.28 5.58
CA CYS A 307 24.38 -13.02 6.49
C CYS A 307 24.63 -14.54 6.39
N SER A 308 25.41 -15.05 7.32
CA SER A 308 25.77 -16.48 7.44
C SER A 308 24.75 -17.29 8.28
N ALA A 309 23.62 -16.69 8.68
CA ALA A 309 22.60 -17.40 9.46
C ALA A 309 22.13 -18.67 8.72
N THR A 310 22.13 -19.78 9.41
CA THR A 310 21.63 -21.07 8.89
C THR A 310 20.14 -21.21 9.20
N TYR A 311 19.37 -21.62 8.19
CA TYR A 311 17.95 -21.92 8.30
C TYR A 311 17.77 -23.44 8.37
#